data_e4bd70f70d6527b7c537fb85c010c1ee
#
_entry.id   e4bd70f70d6527b7c537fb85c010c1ee
#
_cell.length_a   1.000
_cell.length_b   1.000
_cell.length_c   1.000
_cell.angle_alpha   90.00
_cell.angle_beta   90.00
_cell.angle_gamma   90.00
#
_symmetry.space_group_name_H-M   'P 1'
#
loop_
_entity.id
_entity.type
_entity.pdbx_description
1 polymer ?
#
loop_
_entity_poly.entity_id
_entity_poly.type
_entity_poly.pdbx_seq_one_letter_code
_entity_poly.pdbx_strand_id
1 'polypeptide(L)'
;MLRFGNGFRLDDALGEGNVADTAMSPPGSSNSDPGPRTGRADDPLDTAVWRLRSRACWKDAAELLAPHAADDAAAALQRSAILIERCMYTSQGWDAAADALRAAEALALTDDERGAIACERGYLAYASTLLGNRDRADEARTALGRAAALLGPGSPTRPLLDFRRGLISQHLAHNPTGAQAAFQRAHAGAATHGDTLLRSFTWRHLAGMAEEEGDLAEARQGFAESLRIREELGYLVGIAPALASLADVEEEPEAQRLRAEAGRLVRLLGGVPVWLAEQLAV
;
A
#
# COMPACT_ATOMS: atom_id res chain seq x y z
N MET A 1 9.31 -14.86 -12.17
CA MET A 1 8.40 -13.82 -12.70
C MET A 1 7.41 -13.51 -11.59
N LEU A 2 7.56 -12.38 -10.91
CA LEU A 2 6.75 -12.02 -9.74
C LEU A 2 5.40 -11.50 -10.25
N ARG A 3 4.32 -12.25 -10.05
CA ARG A 3 2.95 -11.74 -10.23
C ARG A 3 2.57 -10.92 -9.00
N PHE A 4 2.44 -9.62 -9.12
CA PHE A 4 1.86 -8.71 -8.12
C PHE A 4 0.32 -8.66 -8.14
N GLY A 5 -0.30 -9.55 -8.87
CA GLY A 5 -1.67 -9.98 -8.69
C GLY A 5 -1.64 -11.30 -7.93
N ASN A 6 -2.69 -11.64 -7.20
CA ASN A 6 -2.88 -12.81 -6.34
C ASN A 6 -2.63 -14.17 -7.05
N GLY A 7 -1.42 -14.44 -7.52
CA GLY A 7 -1.11 -15.64 -8.27
C GLY A 7 0.27 -16.16 -7.98
N PHE A 8 0.56 -16.50 -6.72
CA PHE A 8 1.63 -17.43 -6.40
C PHE A 8 1.02 -18.84 -6.42
N ARG A 9 1.02 -19.49 -7.60
CA ARG A 9 0.83 -20.94 -7.66
C ARG A 9 2.21 -21.60 -7.56
N LEU A 10 2.46 -22.21 -6.42
CA LEU A 10 3.28 -23.40 -6.34
C LEU A 10 2.31 -24.59 -6.39
N ASP A 11 2.57 -25.52 -7.29
CA ASP A 11 1.78 -26.72 -7.51
C ASP A 11 1.74 -27.62 -6.27
N ASP A 12 0.56 -28.22 -6.08
CA ASP A 12 0.23 -29.46 -5.37
C ASP A 12 0.42 -29.58 -3.85
N ALA A 13 -0.73 -29.60 -3.16
CA ALA A 13 -1.16 -30.76 -2.36
C ALA A 13 -2.56 -30.56 -1.77
N LEU A 14 -3.41 -31.51 -2.10
CA LEU A 14 -4.75 -31.87 -1.66
C LEU A 14 -5.07 -31.65 -0.17
N GLY A 15 -6.29 -31.17 0.13
CA GLY A 15 -6.89 -31.27 1.45
C GLY A 15 -8.27 -30.63 1.53
N GLU A 16 -9.31 -31.41 1.37
CA GLU A 16 -10.73 -31.07 1.58
C GLU A 16 -11.03 -30.75 3.04
N GLY A 17 -11.90 -29.74 3.30
CA GLY A 17 -12.38 -29.46 4.67
C GLY A 17 -13.35 -28.31 4.80
N ASN A 18 -14.55 -28.56 4.50
CA ASN A 18 -15.86 -28.18 5.08
C ASN A 18 -16.14 -26.76 5.64
N VAL A 19 -17.26 -26.25 5.18
CA VAL A 19 -18.03 -25.01 5.36
C VAL A 19 -18.43 -24.75 6.82
N ALA A 20 -18.36 -23.45 7.22
CA ALA A 20 -19.29 -22.88 8.19
C ALA A 20 -19.66 -21.46 7.79
N ASP A 21 -20.91 -21.31 7.44
CA ASP A 21 -21.65 -20.12 7.06
C ASP A 21 -21.81 -19.17 8.26
N THR A 22 -21.38 -17.91 8.15
CA THR A 22 -21.80 -16.85 9.08
C THR A 22 -21.97 -15.55 8.29
N ALA A 23 -23.22 -15.31 7.90
CA ALA A 23 -23.66 -14.09 7.25
C ALA A 23 -23.51 -12.87 8.16
N MET A 24 -22.74 -11.86 7.75
CA MET A 24 -22.73 -10.53 8.35
C MET A 24 -23.63 -9.59 7.54
N SER A 25 -24.65 -9.04 8.21
CA SER A 25 -25.54 -8.02 7.67
C SER A 25 -24.83 -6.65 7.55
N PRO A 26 -25.16 -5.82 6.54
CA PRO A 26 -24.54 -4.53 6.36
C PRO A 26 -25.11 -3.47 7.31
N PRO A 27 -24.29 -2.56 7.87
CA PRO A 27 -24.79 -1.39 8.58
C PRO A 27 -25.18 -0.27 7.62
N GLY A 28 -26.31 0.36 7.90
CA GLY A 28 -26.96 1.39 7.11
C GLY A 28 -26.12 2.66 6.91
N SER A 29 -26.38 3.26 5.75
CA SER A 29 -25.84 4.52 5.27
C SER A 29 -26.23 5.71 6.15
N SER A 30 -25.21 6.46 6.62
CA SER A 30 -25.37 7.87 6.97
C SER A 30 -24.33 8.68 6.22
N ASN A 31 -24.79 9.47 5.26
CA ASN A 31 -24.01 10.45 4.54
C ASN A 31 -23.44 11.50 5.49
N SER A 32 -22.13 11.58 5.57
CA SER A 32 -21.38 12.78 5.92
C SER A 32 -20.01 12.61 5.29
N ASP A 33 -19.80 13.32 4.19
CA ASP A 33 -18.56 13.34 3.42
C ASP A 33 -17.47 14.07 4.23
N PRO A 34 -16.39 13.41 4.64
CA PRO A 34 -15.14 14.07 4.95
C PRO A 34 -14.15 13.74 3.83
N GLY A 35 -13.89 14.70 2.98
CA GLY A 35 -12.80 14.66 2.01
C GLY A 35 -11.48 14.18 2.63
N PRO A 36 -10.48 13.81 1.82
CA PRO A 36 -9.28 13.10 2.24
C PRO A 36 -8.49 13.91 3.28
N ARG A 37 -8.55 13.48 4.54
CA ARG A 37 -7.71 14.02 5.61
C ARG A 37 -6.36 13.27 5.63
N THR A 38 -5.50 13.64 4.70
CA THR A 38 -4.06 13.63 4.94
C THR A 38 -3.73 15.03 5.43
N GLY A 39 -3.13 15.20 6.62
CA GLY A 39 -2.94 16.40 7.39
C GLY A 39 -2.99 17.74 6.64
N ARG A 40 -3.67 18.75 7.18
CA ARG A 40 -3.86 20.11 6.64
C ARG A 40 -4.43 20.15 5.21
N ALA A 41 -5.72 19.93 5.08
CA ALA A 41 -6.47 19.99 3.82
C ALA A 41 -6.36 21.34 3.03
N ASP A 42 -5.74 22.35 3.59
CA ASP A 42 -5.59 23.71 3.05
C ASP A 42 -4.13 24.13 2.77
N ASP A 43 -3.13 23.26 3.00
CA ASP A 43 -1.74 23.61 2.72
C ASP A 43 -1.44 23.44 1.21
N PRO A 44 -1.07 24.53 0.50
CA PRO A 44 -0.72 24.45 -0.93
C PRO A 44 0.45 23.49 -1.21
N LEU A 45 1.41 23.34 -0.27
CA LEU A 45 2.53 22.43 -0.40
C LEU A 45 2.04 20.98 -0.37
N ASP A 46 1.24 20.61 0.62
CA ASP A 46 0.69 19.23 0.73
C ASP A 46 -0.15 18.89 -0.50
N THR A 47 -0.95 19.83 -1.00
CA THR A 47 -1.73 19.67 -2.23
C THR A 47 -0.83 19.46 -3.45
N ALA A 48 0.25 20.21 -3.60
CA ALA A 48 1.20 20.09 -4.71
C ALA A 48 1.95 18.73 -4.64
N VAL A 49 2.44 18.36 -3.46
CA VAL A 49 3.10 17.09 -3.20
C VAL A 49 2.17 15.92 -3.52
N TRP A 50 0.92 15.97 -3.07
CA TRP A 50 -0.07 14.94 -3.39
C TRP A 50 -0.32 14.79 -4.89
N ARG A 51 -0.49 15.91 -5.61
CA ARG A 51 -0.71 15.91 -7.06
C ARG A 51 0.46 15.31 -7.85
N LEU A 52 1.69 15.58 -7.42
CA LEU A 52 2.89 15.02 -8.04
C LEU A 52 3.03 13.52 -7.72
N ARG A 53 2.93 13.16 -6.45
CA ARG A 53 2.99 11.76 -5.98
C ARG A 53 1.97 10.88 -6.69
N SER A 54 0.71 11.33 -6.76
CA SER A 54 -0.39 10.56 -7.37
C SER A 54 -0.20 10.31 -8.87
N ARG A 55 0.69 11.06 -9.53
CA ARG A 55 1.00 10.97 -10.97
C ARG A 55 2.38 10.40 -11.28
N ALA A 56 2.97 9.68 -10.35
CA ALA A 56 4.31 9.08 -10.48
C ALA A 56 5.47 10.09 -10.56
N CYS A 57 5.23 11.38 -10.25
CA CYS A 57 6.27 12.42 -10.19
C CYS A 57 6.95 12.47 -8.80
N TRP A 58 7.39 11.31 -8.30
CA TRP A 58 7.93 11.19 -6.94
C TRP A 58 9.20 12.00 -6.70
N LYS A 59 10.06 12.17 -7.72
CA LYS A 59 11.26 13.01 -7.61
C LYS A 59 10.88 14.45 -7.34
N ASP A 60 9.98 14.99 -8.15
CA ASP A 60 9.54 16.38 -8.04
C ASP A 60 8.83 16.62 -6.70
N ALA A 61 8.00 15.66 -6.27
CA ALA A 61 7.35 15.70 -4.96
C ALA A 61 8.38 15.71 -3.80
N ALA A 62 9.41 14.87 -3.89
CA ALA A 62 10.49 14.82 -2.90
C ALA A 62 11.38 16.07 -2.92
N GLU A 63 11.59 16.69 -4.09
CA GLU A 63 12.31 17.95 -4.25
C GLU A 63 11.56 19.13 -3.64
N LEU A 64 10.23 19.20 -3.81
CA LEU A 64 9.41 20.21 -3.14
C LEU A 64 9.51 20.15 -1.61
N LEU A 65 9.63 18.94 -1.05
CA LEU A 65 9.78 18.75 0.40
C LEU A 65 11.21 18.98 0.90
N ALA A 66 12.21 18.96 0.02
CA ALA A 66 13.62 18.99 0.44
C ALA A 66 14.00 20.18 1.34
N PRO A 67 13.55 21.44 1.09
CA PRO A 67 13.84 22.55 1.98
C PRO A 67 13.27 22.38 3.39
N HIS A 68 12.05 21.83 3.49
CA HIS A 68 11.37 21.60 4.78
C HIS A 68 11.92 20.37 5.50
N ALA A 69 12.34 19.35 4.76
CA ALA A 69 12.93 18.13 5.29
C ALA A 69 14.34 18.33 5.89
N ALA A 70 14.91 19.52 5.79
CA ALA A 70 16.23 19.82 6.36
C ALA A 70 16.20 19.97 7.90
N ASP A 71 15.09 20.42 8.45
CA ASP A 71 14.92 20.77 9.87
C ASP A 71 13.60 20.30 10.50
N ASP A 72 12.66 19.77 9.70
CA ASP A 72 11.38 19.20 10.15
C ASP A 72 11.34 17.68 9.95
N ALA A 73 11.23 16.95 11.06
CA ALA A 73 11.15 15.48 11.08
C ALA A 73 9.94 14.94 10.30
N ALA A 74 8.79 15.62 10.34
CA ALA A 74 7.58 15.18 9.64
C ALA A 74 7.75 15.34 8.12
N ALA A 75 8.29 16.45 7.64
CA ALA A 75 8.59 16.66 6.22
C ALA A 75 9.68 15.69 5.73
N ALA A 76 10.71 15.42 6.54
CA ALA A 76 11.76 14.44 6.22
C ALA A 76 11.19 13.01 6.11
N LEU A 77 10.29 12.64 7.01
CA LEU A 77 9.58 11.36 6.97
C LEU A 77 8.69 11.27 5.72
N GLN A 78 7.90 12.29 5.42
CA GLN A 78 7.06 12.35 4.21
C GLN A 78 7.90 12.22 2.94
N ARG A 79 9.02 12.94 2.86
CA ARG A 79 9.97 12.85 1.74
C ARG A 79 10.53 11.44 1.56
N SER A 80 10.94 10.80 2.65
CA SER A 80 11.45 9.42 2.62
C SER A 80 10.38 8.42 2.16
N ALA A 81 9.14 8.54 2.66
CA ALA A 81 8.01 7.69 2.26
C ALA A 81 7.71 7.80 0.75
N ILE A 82 7.76 9.01 0.18
CA ILE A 82 7.58 9.24 -1.26
C ILE A 82 8.69 8.56 -2.08
N LEU A 83 9.94 8.65 -1.65
CA LEU A 83 11.06 8.00 -2.34
C LEU A 83 11.01 6.47 -2.21
N ILE A 84 10.53 5.94 -1.09
CA ILE A 84 10.30 4.50 -0.90
C ILE A 84 9.17 4.02 -1.82
N GLU A 85 8.09 4.80 -1.92
CA GLU A 85 7.01 4.50 -2.87
C GLU A 85 7.53 4.45 -4.31
N ARG A 86 8.40 5.39 -4.71
CA ARG A 86 9.07 5.33 -6.02
C ARG A 86 9.82 4.01 -6.21
N CYS A 87 10.58 3.54 -5.21
CA CYS A 87 11.28 2.25 -5.30
C CYS A 87 10.30 1.10 -5.56
N MET A 88 9.16 1.09 -4.86
CA MET A 88 8.13 0.06 -5.01
C MET A 88 7.51 0.03 -6.42
N TYR A 89 7.32 1.20 -7.04
CA TYR A 89 6.65 1.31 -8.34
C TYR A 89 7.61 1.23 -9.54
N THR A 90 8.90 1.57 -9.35
CA THR A 90 9.87 1.68 -10.44
C THR A 90 11.07 0.74 -10.32
N SER A 91 11.23 0.05 -9.20
CA SER A 91 12.45 -0.72 -8.83
C SER A 91 13.73 0.12 -8.87
N GLN A 92 13.63 1.44 -8.67
CA GLN A 92 14.76 2.39 -8.78
C GLN A 92 14.80 3.36 -7.61
N GLY A 93 15.99 3.95 -7.38
CA GLY A 93 16.17 5.06 -6.41
C GLY A 93 16.40 4.60 -4.98
N TRP A 94 16.85 3.38 -4.78
CA TRP A 94 17.07 2.75 -3.47
C TRP A 94 18.00 3.56 -2.56
N ASP A 95 19.12 4.06 -3.10
CA ASP A 95 20.08 4.86 -2.32
C ASP A 95 19.48 6.20 -1.88
N ALA A 96 18.78 6.89 -2.78
CA ALA A 96 18.11 8.15 -2.46
C ALA A 96 17.02 7.98 -1.38
N ALA A 97 16.27 6.88 -1.41
CA ALA A 97 15.29 6.54 -0.37
C ALA A 97 15.97 6.23 0.97
N ALA A 98 17.09 5.47 0.95
CA ALA A 98 17.86 5.17 2.15
C ALA A 98 18.51 6.42 2.76
N ASP A 99 19.02 7.33 1.94
CA ASP A 99 19.62 8.60 2.38
C ASP A 99 18.56 9.52 3.02
N ALA A 100 17.40 9.67 2.38
CA ALA A 100 16.30 10.46 2.93
C ALA A 100 15.81 9.90 4.26
N LEU A 101 15.74 8.56 4.39
CA LEU A 101 15.33 7.91 5.62
C LEU A 101 16.36 8.14 6.75
N ARG A 102 17.67 8.09 6.44
CA ARG A 102 18.73 8.44 7.41
C ARG A 102 18.65 9.90 7.86
N ALA A 103 18.35 10.82 6.95
CA ALA A 103 18.12 12.21 7.30
C ALA A 103 16.92 12.39 8.24
N ALA A 104 15.79 11.71 7.98
CA ALA A 104 14.64 11.71 8.87
C ALA A 104 14.98 11.13 10.26
N GLU A 105 15.76 10.06 10.33
CA GLU A 105 16.20 9.45 11.60
C GLU A 105 17.02 10.43 12.46
N ALA A 106 17.85 11.26 11.83
CA ALA A 106 18.68 12.24 12.55
C ALA A 106 17.85 13.37 13.19
N LEU A 107 16.65 13.64 12.67
CA LEU A 107 15.75 14.69 13.15
C LEU A 107 14.73 14.20 14.19
N ALA A 108 14.52 12.89 14.31
CA ALA A 108 13.48 12.33 15.17
C ALA A 108 13.79 12.53 16.66
N LEU A 109 12.89 13.20 17.36
CA LEU A 109 13.02 13.54 18.79
C LEU A 109 12.14 12.67 19.68
N THR A 110 10.94 12.32 19.21
CA THR A 110 9.94 11.56 19.98
C THR A 110 9.96 10.06 19.61
N ASP A 111 9.41 9.23 20.49
CA ASP A 111 9.26 7.80 20.21
C ASP A 111 8.26 7.55 19.07
N ASP A 112 7.25 8.39 18.91
CA ASP A 112 6.28 8.27 17.81
C ASP A 112 6.94 8.55 16.46
N GLU A 113 7.76 9.60 16.35
CA GLU A 113 8.57 9.89 15.16
C GLU A 113 9.56 8.76 14.85
N ARG A 114 10.30 8.29 15.86
CA ARG A 114 11.23 7.17 15.70
C ARG A 114 10.51 5.89 15.27
N GLY A 115 9.31 5.67 15.82
CA GLY A 115 8.46 4.53 15.46
C GLY A 115 7.95 4.62 14.02
N ALA A 116 7.50 5.79 13.58
CA ALA A 116 7.07 6.04 12.21
C ALA A 116 8.22 5.84 11.21
N ILE A 117 9.41 6.34 11.52
CA ILE A 117 10.60 6.16 10.68
C ILE A 117 11.05 4.69 10.65
N ALA A 118 11.00 3.98 11.78
CA ALA A 118 11.27 2.55 11.81
C ALA A 118 10.26 1.76 10.96
N CYS A 119 9.00 2.19 10.92
CA CYS A 119 7.98 1.63 10.05
C CYS A 119 8.36 1.82 8.56
N GLU A 120 8.82 3.02 8.13
CA GLU A 120 9.31 3.27 6.77
C GLU A 120 10.56 2.46 6.43
N ARG A 121 11.49 2.31 7.37
CA ARG A 121 12.67 1.46 7.21
C ARG A 121 12.29 0.01 6.94
N GLY A 122 11.33 -0.52 7.70
CA GLY A 122 10.81 -1.86 7.48
C GLY A 122 10.18 -2.03 6.10
N TYR A 123 9.47 -1.02 5.62
CA TYR A 123 8.85 -1.03 4.29
C TYR A 123 9.89 -0.94 3.16
N LEU A 124 10.93 -0.12 3.30
CA LEU A 124 12.03 -0.07 2.33
C LEU A 124 12.75 -1.42 2.23
N ALA A 125 13.02 -2.06 3.36
CA ALA A 125 13.66 -3.37 3.40
C ALA A 125 12.77 -4.47 2.80
N TYR A 126 11.46 -4.46 3.11
CA TYR A 126 10.46 -5.33 2.50
C TYR A 126 10.42 -5.16 0.98
N ALA A 127 10.31 -3.92 0.48
CA ALA A 127 10.27 -3.62 -0.94
C ALA A 127 11.52 -4.11 -1.67
N SER A 128 12.71 -3.91 -1.08
CA SER A 128 13.99 -4.39 -1.61
C SER A 128 14.02 -5.91 -1.77
N THR A 129 13.53 -6.65 -0.77
CA THR A 129 13.44 -8.11 -0.81
C THR A 129 12.42 -8.58 -1.84
N LEU A 130 11.21 -8.00 -1.80
CA LEU A 130 10.10 -8.38 -2.67
C LEU A 130 10.43 -8.19 -4.16
N LEU A 131 11.11 -7.10 -4.50
CA LEU A 131 11.48 -6.74 -5.88
C LEU A 131 12.84 -7.34 -6.31
N GLY A 132 13.45 -8.17 -5.49
CA GLY A 132 14.69 -8.85 -5.83
C GLY A 132 15.93 -7.94 -5.92
N ASN A 133 15.84 -6.70 -5.41
CA ASN A 133 17.00 -5.79 -5.41
C ASN A 133 18.08 -6.28 -4.45
N ARG A 134 17.70 -6.59 -3.21
CA ARG A 134 18.56 -7.16 -2.17
C ARG A 134 17.70 -7.81 -1.10
N ASP A 135 18.08 -9.00 -0.63
CA ASP A 135 17.40 -9.62 0.51
C ASP A 135 17.71 -8.85 1.81
N ARG A 136 16.64 -8.30 2.39
CA ARG A 136 16.64 -7.54 3.65
C ARG A 136 15.46 -7.97 4.54
N ALA A 137 15.01 -9.22 4.41
CA ALA A 137 13.83 -9.72 5.11
C ALA A 137 13.97 -9.62 6.64
N ASP A 138 15.14 -9.91 7.19
CA ASP A 138 15.39 -9.79 8.63
C ASP A 138 15.42 -8.34 9.10
N GLU A 139 15.96 -7.44 8.30
CA GLU A 139 15.90 -6.00 8.58
C GLU A 139 14.47 -5.50 8.58
N ALA A 140 13.64 -5.95 7.63
CA ALA A 140 12.23 -5.59 7.57
C ALA A 140 11.49 -6.02 8.85
N ARG A 141 11.67 -7.27 9.30
CA ARG A 141 11.07 -7.76 10.54
C ARG A 141 11.54 -7.00 11.78
N THR A 142 12.86 -6.77 11.88
CA THR A 142 13.47 -6.06 13.01
C THR A 142 12.98 -4.61 13.10
N ALA A 143 12.93 -3.90 11.97
CA ALA A 143 12.48 -2.51 11.91
C ALA A 143 10.99 -2.39 12.28
N LEU A 144 10.10 -3.26 11.75
CA LEU A 144 8.70 -3.26 12.16
C LEU A 144 8.48 -3.72 13.60
N GLY A 145 9.35 -4.58 14.15
CA GLY A 145 9.38 -4.91 15.56
C GLY A 145 9.70 -3.69 16.43
N ARG A 146 10.73 -2.90 16.04
CA ARG A 146 11.08 -1.65 16.69
C ARG A 146 9.96 -0.61 16.58
N ALA A 147 9.34 -0.46 15.42
CA ALA A 147 8.18 0.43 15.25
C ALA A 147 7.04 0.05 16.21
N ALA A 148 6.76 -1.25 16.37
CA ALA A 148 5.72 -1.73 17.28
C ALA A 148 6.00 -1.44 18.75
N ALA A 149 7.27 -1.39 19.16
CA ALA A 149 7.66 -1.06 20.54
C ALA A 149 7.59 0.44 20.82
N LEU A 150 7.79 1.29 19.81
CA LEU A 150 7.80 2.74 19.95
C LEU A 150 6.43 3.39 19.76
N LEU A 151 5.63 2.88 18.80
CA LEU A 151 4.30 3.42 18.50
C LEU A 151 3.28 2.98 19.56
N GLY A 152 2.68 3.93 20.23
CA GLY A 152 1.59 3.67 21.18
C GLY A 152 0.34 3.11 20.47
N PRO A 153 -0.59 2.50 21.23
CA PRO A 153 -1.82 1.92 20.66
C PRO A 153 -2.72 2.95 19.96
N GLY A 154 -2.67 4.21 20.39
CA GLY A 154 -3.42 5.33 19.79
C GLY A 154 -2.66 6.12 18.72
N SER A 155 -1.44 5.72 18.35
CA SER A 155 -0.67 6.41 17.34
C SER A 155 -1.36 6.34 15.96
N PRO A 156 -1.47 7.45 15.21
CA PRO A 156 -2.05 7.46 13.87
C PRO A 156 -1.23 6.62 12.87
N THR A 157 0.03 6.29 13.18
CA THR A 157 0.88 5.43 12.36
C THR A 157 0.63 3.93 12.61
N ARG A 158 -0.09 3.58 13.69
CA ARG A 158 -0.32 2.18 14.07
C ARG A 158 -1.03 1.37 12.99
N PRO A 159 -2.08 1.87 12.30
CA PRO A 159 -2.72 1.15 11.20
C PRO A 159 -1.77 0.85 10.03
N LEU A 160 -0.89 1.80 9.68
CA LEU A 160 0.12 1.60 8.64
C LEU A 160 1.15 0.53 9.04
N LEU A 161 1.56 0.50 10.31
CA LEU A 161 2.43 -0.56 10.83
C LEU A 161 1.77 -1.93 10.72
N ASP A 162 0.49 -2.05 11.12
CA ASP A 162 -0.25 -3.32 11.02
C ASP A 162 -0.37 -3.77 9.56
N PHE A 163 -0.65 -2.85 8.63
CA PHE A 163 -0.68 -3.14 7.19
C PHE A 163 0.66 -3.69 6.70
N ARG A 164 1.78 -3.06 7.03
CA ARG A 164 3.12 -3.49 6.62
C ARG A 164 3.52 -4.83 7.24
N ARG A 165 3.08 -5.12 8.46
CA ARG A 165 3.23 -6.45 9.07
C ARG A 165 2.42 -7.51 8.32
N GLY A 166 1.22 -7.15 7.85
CA GLY A 166 0.42 -7.99 6.96
C GLY A 166 1.17 -8.34 5.67
N LEU A 167 1.79 -7.35 5.02
CA LEU A 167 2.60 -7.57 3.81
C LEU A 167 3.76 -8.54 4.04
N ILE A 168 4.50 -8.38 5.15
CA ILE A 168 5.59 -9.32 5.49
C ILE A 168 5.04 -10.72 5.78
N SER A 169 3.92 -10.82 6.50
CA SER A 169 3.28 -12.10 6.79
C SER A 169 2.85 -12.81 5.51
N GLN A 170 2.24 -12.08 4.57
CA GLN A 170 1.77 -12.63 3.31
C GLN A 170 2.93 -13.04 2.39
N HIS A 171 3.86 -12.13 2.11
CA HIS A 171 4.82 -12.31 1.02
C HIS A 171 6.17 -12.90 1.45
N LEU A 172 6.61 -12.68 2.70
CA LEU A 172 7.93 -13.13 3.16
C LEU A 172 7.85 -14.29 4.17
N ALA A 173 6.75 -14.39 4.91
CA ALA A 173 6.58 -15.44 5.91
C ALA A 173 5.59 -16.52 5.48
N HIS A 174 4.87 -16.32 4.37
CA HIS A 174 3.84 -17.23 3.85
C HIS A 174 2.83 -17.66 4.93
N ASN A 175 2.40 -16.69 5.74
CA ASN A 175 1.44 -16.88 6.83
C ASN A 175 0.14 -16.12 6.52
N PRO A 176 -0.82 -16.74 5.79
CA PRO A 176 -2.05 -16.07 5.38
C PRO A 176 -2.92 -15.65 6.58
N THR A 177 -3.06 -16.51 7.59
CA THR A 177 -3.84 -16.18 8.80
C THR A 177 -3.28 -14.97 9.54
N GLY A 178 -1.96 -14.88 9.68
CA GLY A 178 -1.30 -13.72 10.29
C GLY A 178 -1.44 -12.46 9.44
N ALA A 179 -1.41 -12.60 8.12
CA ALA A 179 -1.61 -11.51 7.17
C ALA A 179 -3.04 -10.97 7.26
N GLN A 180 -4.05 -11.83 7.19
CA GLN A 180 -5.47 -11.47 7.28
C GLN A 180 -5.76 -10.70 8.57
N ALA A 181 -5.35 -11.23 9.72
CA ALA A 181 -5.54 -10.56 11.00
C ALA A 181 -4.86 -9.18 11.05
N ALA A 182 -3.69 -9.02 10.43
CA ALA A 182 -2.98 -7.75 10.37
C ALA A 182 -3.68 -6.75 9.44
N PHE A 183 -4.15 -7.17 8.26
CA PHE A 183 -4.90 -6.33 7.33
C PHE A 183 -6.25 -5.90 7.91
N GLN A 184 -6.96 -6.76 8.62
CA GLN A 184 -8.21 -6.41 9.32
C GLN A 184 -8.00 -5.33 10.39
N ARG A 185 -6.94 -5.46 11.22
CA ARG A 185 -6.59 -4.40 12.20
C ARG A 185 -6.21 -3.09 11.51
N ALA A 186 -5.42 -3.16 10.45
CA ALA A 186 -5.04 -2.00 9.66
C ALA A 186 -6.27 -1.32 9.05
N HIS A 187 -7.22 -2.08 8.50
CA HIS A 187 -8.45 -1.58 7.92
C HIS A 187 -9.32 -0.84 8.94
N ALA A 188 -9.57 -1.46 10.10
CA ALA A 188 -10.34 -0.85 11.18
C ALA A 188 -9.64 0.41 11.74
N GLY A 189 -8.32 0.35 11.93
CA GLY A 189 -7.54 1.50 12.38
C GLY A 189 -7.52 2.65 11.37
N ALA A 190 -7.37 2.35 10.08
CA ALA A 190 -7.43 3.36 9.02
C ALA A 190 -8.80 4.05 8.97
N ALA A 191 -9.90 3.30 9.18
CA ALA A 191 -11.23 3.88 9.29
C ALA A 191 -11.35 4.83 10.49
N THR A 192 -10.82 4.43 11.65
CA THR A 192 -10.83 5.23 12.88
C THR A 192 -10.05 6.55 12.72
N HIS A 193 -8.92 6.53 12.04
CA HIS A 193 -8.06 7.70 11.83
C HIS A 193 -8.37 8.48 10.55
N GLY A 194 -9.34 8.04 9.74
CA GLY A 194 -9.72 8.70 8.49
C GLY A 194 -8.68 8.55 7.37
N ASP A 195 -7.79 7.53 7.44
CA ASP A 195 -6.80 7.27 6.38
C ASP A 195 -7.46 6.50 5.23
N THR A 196 -8.09 7.26 4.34
CA THR A 196 -8.82 6.73 3.19
C THR A 196 -7.90 6.02 2.19
N LEU A 197 -6.66 6.49 2.01
CA LEU A 197 -5.70 5.84 1.10
C LEU A 197 -5.28 4.47 1.63
N LEU A 198 -4.95 4.37 2.92
CA LEU A 198 -4.62 3.08 3.55
C LEU A 198 -5.80 2.11 3.49
N ARG A 199 -7.04 2.60 3.65
CA ARG A 199 -8.24 1.78 3.47
C ARG A 199 -8.30 1.17 2.07
N SER A 200 -7.93 1.91 1.02
CA SER A 200 -7.90 1.35 -0.33
C SER A 200 -6.90 0.22 -0.49
N PHE A 201 -5.75 0.30 0.19
CA PHE A 201 -4.77 -0.77 0.18
C PHE A 201 -5.24 -1.99 0.97
N THR A 202 -5.83 -1.78 2.15
CA THR A 202 -6.35 -2.90 2.96
C THR A 202 -7.50 -3.63 2.26
N TRP A 203 -8.43 -2.90 1.62
CA TRP A 203 -9.47 -3.50 0.78
C TRP A 203 -8.88 -4.43 -0.29
N ARG A 204 -7.87 -3.96 -1.03
CA ARG A 204 -7.24 -4.76 -2.07
C ARG A 204 -6.63 -6.06 -1.53
N HIS A 205 -5.95 -6.00 -0.38
CA HIS A 205 -5.30 -7.19 0.18
C HIS A 205 -6.30 -8.17 0.79
N LEU A 206 -7.34 -7.68 1.48
CA LEU A 206 -8.41 -8.54 2.01
C LEU A 206 -9.20 -9.19 0.86
N ALA A 207 -9.52 -8.43 -0.20
CA ALA A 207 -10.16 -8.97 -1.40
C ALA A 207 -9.31 -10.06 -2.07
N GLY A 208 -8.00 -9.86 -2.14
CA GLY A 208 -7.11 -10.87 -2.67
C GLY A 208 -7.05 -12.15 -1.85
N MET A 209 -7.19 -12.06 -0.54
CA MET A 209 -7.29 -13.24 0.32
C MET A 209 -8.61 -13.97 0.12
N ALA A 210 -9.73 -13.24 -0.03
CA ALA A 210 -11.04 -13.83 -0.36
C ALA A 210 -11.00 -14.53 -1.73
N GLU A 211 -10.30 -13.95 -2.72
CA GLU A 211 -10.07 -14.62 -4.02
C GLU A 211 -9.30 -15.94 -3.87
N GLU A 212 -8.23 -15.97 -3.07
CA GLU A 212 -7.45 -17.18 -2.79
C GLU A 212 -8.28 -18.25 -2.07
N GLU A 213 -9.25 -17.86 -1.24
CA GLU A 213 -10.21 -18.73 -0.55
C GLU A 213 -11.38 -19.16 -1.45
N GLY A 214 -11.52 -18.58 -2.66
CA GLY A 214 -12.58 -18.87 -3.63
C GLY A 214 -13.86 -18.06 -3.42
N ASP A 215 -13.89 -17.10 -2.48
CA ASP A 215 -15.02 -16.19 -2.33
C ASP A 215 -14.89 -15.02 -3.33
N LEU A 216 -15.27 -15.32 -4.58
CA LEU A 216 -15.21 -14.34 -5.68
C LEU A 216 -16.18 -13.17 -5.50
N ALA A 217 -17.24 -13.34 -4.70
CA ALA A 217 -18.21 -12.26 -4.44
C ALA A 217 -17.59 -11.21 -3.49
N GLU A 218 -16.99 -11.65 -2.38
CA GLU A 218 -16.28 -10.77 -1.46
C GLU A 218 -15.05 -10.14 -2.13
N ALA A 219 -14.29 -10.92 -2.91
CA ALA A 219 -13.14 -10.45 -3.67
C ALA A 219 -13.52 -9.30 -4.62
N ARG A 220 -14.56 -9.48 -5.44
CA ARG A 220 -15.08 -8.47 -6.36
C ARG A 220 -15.49 -7.20 -5.63
N GLN A 221 -16.25 -7.33 -4.54
CA GLN A 221 -16.68 -6.18 -3.75
C GLN A 221 -15.48 -5.39 -3.20
N GLY A 222 -14.48 -6.07 -2.63
CA GLY A 222 -13.31 -5.42 -2.04
C GLY A 222 -12.39 -4.76 -3.08
N PHE A 223 -12.18 -5.39 -4.25
CA PHE A 223 -11.43 -4.78 -5.35
C PHE A 223 -12.15 -3.57 -5.94
N ALA A 224 -13.48 -3.64 -6.12
CA ALA A 224 -14.28 -2.51 -6.58
C ALA A 224 -14.22 -1.33 -5.61
N GLU A 225 -14.30 -1.58 -4.30
CA GLU A 225 -14.19 -0.54 -3.27
C GLU A 225 -12.79 0.07 -3.24
N SER A 226 -11.73 -0.74 -3.38
CA SER A 226 -10.37 -0.24 -3.52
C SER A 226 -10.20 0.69 -4.72
N LEU A 227 -10.77 0.32 -5.88
CA LEU A 227 -10.74 1.12 -7.10
C LEU A 227 -11.49 2.44 -6.89
N ARG A 228 -12.75 2.38 -6.42
CA ARG A 228 -13.59 3.56 -6.16
C ARG A 228 -12.87 4.59 -5.29
N ILE A 229 -12.28 4.15 -4.18
CA ILE A 229 -11.55 5.04 -3.27
C ILE A 229 -10.36 5.71 -3.99
N ARG A 230 -9.59 4.97 -4.78
CA ARG A 230 -8.43 5.53 -5.50
C ARG A 230 -8.83 6.53 -6.57
N GLU A 231 -9.97 6.30 -7.24
CA GLU A 231 -10.55 7.24 -8.21
C GLU A 231 -11.00 8.52 -7.53
N GLU A 232 -11.71 8.43 -6.41
CA GLU A 232 -12.15 9.58 -5.62
C GLU A 232 -10.99 10.43 -5.09
N LEU A 233 -9.91 9.77 -4.66
CA LEU A 233 -8.69 10.44 -4.21
C LEU A 233 -7.87 11.03 -5.36
N GLY A 234 -8.14 10.66 -6.61
CA GLY A 234 -7.30 10.99 -7.76
C GLY A 234 -5.90 10.36 -7.67
N TYR A 235 -5.77 9.20 -7.00
CA TYR A 235 -4.50 8.49 -6.86
C TYR A 235 -4.20 7.67 -8.11
N LEU A 236 -3.84 8.37 -9.20
CA LEU A 236 -3.73 7.80 -10.55
C LEU A 236 -2.79 6.61 -10.64
N VAL A 237 -1.62 6.69 -9.98
CA VAL A 237 -0.63 5.59 -9.97
C VAL A 237 -1.18 4.31 -9.33
N GLY A 238 -2.18 4.42 -8.47
CA GLY A 238 -2.83 3.28 -7.82
C GLY A 238 -4.04 2.74 -8.57
N ILE A 239 -4.62 3.48 -9.54
CA ILE A 239 -5.81 3.07 -10.27
C ILE A 239 -5.51 1.87 -11.18
N ALA A 240 -4.42 1.91 -11.96
CA ALA A 240 -4.09 0.80 -12.87
C ALA A 240 -3.93 -0.56 -12.14
N PRO A 241 -3.22 -0.66 -11.00
CA PRO A 241 -3.20 -1.89 -10.21
C PRO A 241 -4.56 -2.33 -9.66
N ALA A 242 -5.44 -1.37 -9.31
CA ALA A 242 -6.78 -1.70 -8.82
C ALA A 242 -7.67 -2.26 -9.94
N LEU A 243 -7.62 -1.67 -11.14
CA LEU A 243 -8.31 -2.19 -12.33
C LEU A 243 -7.84 -3.60 -12.68
N ALA A 244 -6.52 -3.85 -12.65
CA ALA A 244 -5.96 -5.17 -12.93
C ALA A 244 -6.44 -6.22 -11.91
N SER A 245 -6.45 -5.88 -10.60
CA SER A 245 -6.95 -6.78 -9.57
C SER A 245 -8.45 -7.06 -9.71
N LEU A 246 -9.26 -6.05 -10.06
CA LEU A 246 -10.69 -6.26 -10.30
C LEU A 246 -10.92 -7.13 -11.54
N ALA A 247 -10.13 -6.94 -12.60
CA ALA A 247 -10.20 -7.75 -13.82
C ALA A 247 -9.96 -9.25 -13.58
N ASP A 248 -9.20 -9.61 -12.55
CA ASP A 248 -8.89 -11.01 -12.27
C ASP A 248 -10.10 -11.79 -11.69
N VAL A 249 -11.10 -11.07 -11.16
CA VAL A 249 -12.34 -11.66 -10.59
C VAL A 249 -13.60 -11.33 -11.39
N GLU A 250 -13.47 -10.61 -12.51
CA GLU A 250 -14.58 -10.33 -13.43
C GLU A 250 -14.63 -11.30 -14.61
N GLU A 251 -15.84 -11.46 -15.18
CA GLU A 251 -16.05 -12.24 -16.38
C GLU A 251 -15.72 -11.42 -17.64
N GLU A 252 -15.41 -12.12 -18.74
CA GLU A 252 -15.30 -11.48 -20.04
C GLU A 252 -16.71 -11.05 -20.55
N PRO A 253 -16.90 -9.86 -21.21
CA PRO A 253 -15.83 -8.96 -21.72
C PRO A 253 -15.35 -7.89 -20.73
N GLU A 254 -15.89 -7.80 -19.52
CA GLU A 254 -15.55 -6.75 -18.56
C GLU A 254 -14.08 -6.85 -18.10
N ALA A 255 -13.59 -8.06 -17.83
CA ALA A 255 -12.20 -8.28 -17.47
C ALA A 255 -11.24 -7.71 -18.53
N GLN A 256 -11.54 -7.93 -19.82
CA GLN A 256 -10.74 -7.40 -20.93
C GLN A 256 -10.77 -5.86 -20.98
N ARG A 257 -11.94 -5.25 -20.74
CA ARG A 257 -12.10 -3.80 -20.69
C ARG A 257 -11.25 -3.18 -19.57
N LEU A 258 -11.28 -3.78 -18.37
CA LEU A 258 -10.52 -3.32 -17.21
C LEU A 258 -8.99 -3.45 -17.45
N ARG A 259 -8.54 -4.56 -18.02
CA ARG A 259 -7.11 -4.75 -18.37
C ARG A 259 -6.65 -3.75 -19.43
N ALA A 260 -7.48 -3.46 -20.44
CA ALA A 260 -7.17 -2.48 -21.48
C ALA A 260 -7.03 -1.07 -20.89
N GLU A 261 -7.92 -0.68 -19.97
CA GLU A 261 -7.84 0.61 -19.28
C GLU A 261 -6.63 0.69 -18.33
N ALA A 262 -6.32 -0.38 -17.59
CA ALA A 262 -5.11 -0.46 -16.79
C ALA A 262 -3.85 -0.25 -17.65
N GLY A 263 -3.75 -0.92 -18.80
CA GLY A 263 -2.65 -0.75 -19.75
C GLY A 263 -2.56 0.66 -20.33
N ARG A 264 -3.70 1.30 -20.61
CA ARG A 264 -3.74 2.70 -21.04
C ARG A 264 -3.15 3.63 -19.98
N LEU A 265 -3.54 3.46 -18.70
CA LEU A 265 -3.03 4.28 -17.59
C LEU A 265 -1.53 4.04 -17.34
N VAL A 266 -1.06 2.79 -17.39
CA VAL A 266 0.36 2.46 -17.28
C VAL A 266 1.17 3.19 -18.35
N ARG A 267 0.73 3.18 -19.62
CA ARG A 267 1.40 3.94 -20.70
C ARG A 267 1.39 5.44 -20.45
N LEU A 268 0.29 6.01 -19.99
CA LEU A 268 0.19 7.44 -19.67
C LEU A 268 1.13 7.86 -18.55
N LEU A 269 1.39 6.97 -17.60
CA LEU A 269 2.30 7.20 -16.46
C LEU A 269 3.77 6.82 -16.78
N GLY A 270 4.11 6.57 -18.07
CA GLY A 270 5.48 6.27 -18.49
C GLY A 270 5.94 4.86 -18.13
N GLY A 271 5.03 3.87 -18.14
CA GLY A 271 5.35 2.47 -17.86
C GLY A 271 5.39 2.12 -16.37
N VAL A 272 4.70 2.86 -15.53
CA VAL A 272 4.61 2.58 -14.09
C VAL A 272 3.19 2.15 -13.66
N PRO A 273 3.09 1.18 -12.75
CA PRO A 273 4.17 0.41 -12.11
C PRO A 273 4.88 -0.53 -13.09
N VAL A 274 6.20 -0.65 -12.99
CA VAL A 274 6.99 -1.46 -13.93
C VAL A 274 6.57 -2.94 -13.94
N TRP A 275 6.25 -3.51 -12.78
CA TRP A 275 5.79 -4.89 -12.66
C TRP A 275 4.43 -5.12 -13.35
N LEU A 276 3.54 -4.12 -13.36
CA LEU A 276 2.26 -4.20 -14.06
C LEU A 276 2.42 -3.98 -15.57
N ALA A 277 3.33 -3.09 -15.98
CA ALA A 277 3.69 -2.90 -17.38
C ALA A 277 4.19 -4.21 -17.98
N GLU A 278 5.05 -4.93 -17.29
CA GLU A 278 5.53 -6.26 -17.69
C GLU A 278 4.40 -7.29 -17.77
N GLN A 279 3.50 -7.31 -16.79
CA GLN A 279 2.36 -8.23 -16.75
C GLN A 279 1.38 -7.99 -17.89
N LEU A 280 1.11 -6.73 -18.23
CA LEU A 280 0.18 -6.33 -19.28
C LEU A 280 0.84 -6.26 -20.67
N ALA A 281 2.15 -6.51 -20.77
CA ALA A 281 2.95 -6.41 -22.00
C ALA A 281 2.82 -5.04 -22.70
N VAL A 282 2.90 -3.94 -21.94
CA VAL A 282 2.73 -2.55 -22.42
C VAL A 282 3.94 -1.68 -22.08
#